data_66ab9bf6c1f48c6a5dc26cf5d7677ddf
#
_entry.id   66ab9bf6c1f48c6a5dc26cf5d7677ddf
#
_cell.length_a   1.000
_cell.length_b   1.000
_cell.length_c   1.000
_cell.angle_alpha   90.00
_cell.angle_beta   90.00
_cell.angle_gamma   90.00
#
_symmetry.space_group_name_H-M   'P 1'
#
loop_
_entity.id
_entity.type
_entity.pdbx_description
1 polymer ?
#
loop_
_entity_poly.entity_id
_entity_poly.type
_entity_poly.pdbx_seq_one_letter_code
_entity_poly.pdbx_strand_id
1 'polypeptide(L)'
;MRKNSLKRGFSFCFFAFAFNVMLEHKQRELPQVSKNIKSILLKNSYAIGNCVGRSMIEMLGVLAIIAVLTVGGIAGYSKAMEKLQINRTINEYNSMLVNVFENLDSFTSKNSWSSTIIVQALNIAPAGWKVEKTSHLNMMSDNTGNKIEWFPENDRQLRIIFRLGGGAAHQQNLCMSLINDVFLPLRSVIGMLYFSRGGIYYYLGDNYCPENRKPWDKCMSYLNVNNISTQCSSCAKSSIGCVLNVLFYH
;
A
#
# COMPACT_ATOMS: atom_id res chain seq x y z
N MET A 1 -41.19 -34.43 -22.86
CA MET A 1 -40.34 -33.22 -22.86
C MET A 1 -40.45 -32.45 -21.54
N ARG A 2 -39.87 -32.94 -20.44
CA ARG A 2 -39.92 -32.24 -19.11
C ARG A 2 -38.72 -32.57 -18.24
N LYS A 3 -37.50 -32.65 -18.79
CA LYS A 3 -36.27 -33.00 -18.00
C LYS A 3 -35.21 -31.92 -17.89
N ASN A 4 -35.35 -30.76 -18.55
CA ASN A 4 -34.28 -29.73 -18.59
C ASN A 4 -34.49 -28.51 -17.69
N SER A 5 -35.63 -28.41 -16.98
CA SER A 5 -35.90 -27.26 -16.14
C SER A 5 -35.31 -27.34 -14.69
N LEU A 6 -35.06 -28.57 -14.21
CA LEU A 6 -34.58 -28.79 -12.83
C LEU A 6 -33.10 -28.46 -12.60
N LYS A 7 -32.26 -28.54 -13.68
CA LYS A 7 -30.80 -28.29 -13.50
C LYS A 7 -30.44 -26.81 -13.27
N ARG A 8 -31.27 -25.86 -13.70
CA ARG A 8 -30.99 -24.42 -13.55
C ARG A 8 -31.32 -23.84 -12.17
N GLY A 9 -32.26 -24.43 -11.45
CA GLY A 9 -32.72 -23.91 -10.16
C GLY A 9 -31.74 -24.12 -9.01
N PHE A 10 -30.95 -25.19 -9.06
CA PHE A 10 -30.08 -25.58 -7.95
C PHE A 10 -28.76 -24.79 -7.90
N SER A 11 -28.26 -24.37 -9.05
CA SER A 11 -27.07 -23.51 -9.12
C SER A 11 -27.34 -22.11 -8.52
N PHE A 12 -28.59 -21.62 -8.63
CA PHE A 12 -28.97 -20.32 -8.13
C PHE A 12 -29.15 -20.27 -6.59
N CYS A 13 -29.66 -21.34 -5.98
CA CYS A 13 -29.86 -21.38 -4.51
C CYS A 13 -28.53 -21.32 -3.73
N PHE A 14 -27.48 -22.03 -4.22
CA PHE A 14 -26.17 -22.05 -3.54
C PHE A 14 -25.39 -20.76 -3.75
N PHE A 15 -25.50 -20.16 -4.92
CA PHE A 15 -24.89 -18.86 -5.17
C PHE A 15 -25.50 -17.75 -4.30
N ALA A 16 -26.81 -17.79 -4.07
CA ALA A 16 -27.51 -16.85 -3.21
C ALA A 16 -27.12 -17.02 -1.73
N PHE A 17 -26.87 -18.25 -1.25
CA PHE A 17 -26.46 -18.49 0.13
C PHE A 17 -25.01 -18.06 0.39
N ALA A 18 -24.07 -18.39 -0.50
CA ALA A 18 -22.68 -17.96 -0.40
C ALA A 18 -22.54 -16.42 -0.52
N PHE A 19 -23.36 -15.80 -1.36
CA PHE A 19 -23.40 -14.35 -1.53
C PHE A 19 -23.99 -13.63 -0.31
N ASN A 20 -24.99 -14.21 0.36
CA ASN A 20 -25.53 -13.67 1.61
C ASN A 20 -24.54 -13.73 2.78
N VAL A 21 -23.80 -14.82 2.94
CA VAL A 21 -22.76 -14.95 3.97
C VAL A 21 -21.62 -13.95 3.73
N MET A 22 -21.25 -13.70 2.46
CA MET A 22 -20.25 -12.69 2.11
C MET A 22 -20.72 -11.25 2.35
N LEU A 23 -22.01 -10.98 2.16
CA LEU A 23 -22.59 -9.66 2.41
C LEU A 23 -22.73 -9.34 3.89
N GLU A 24 -23.04 -10.32 4.75
CA GLU A 24 -23.13 -10.10 6.20
C GLU A 24 -21.80 -9.71 6.84
N HIS A 25 -20.69 -10.25 6.35
CA HIS A 25 -19.36 -9.88 6.85
C HIS A 25 -18.92 -8.46 6.46
N LYS A 26 -19.48 -7.89 5.40
CA LYS A 26 -19.13 -6.55 4.86
C LYS A 26 -20.06 -5.42 5.33
N GLN A 27 -21.12 -5.73 6.09
CA GLN A 27 -22.13 -4.73 6.53
C GLN A 27 -21.63 -3.73 7.59
N ARG A 28 -20.41 -3.81 8.07
CA ARG A 28 -19.90 -2.87 9.08
C ARG A 28 -19.43 -1.52 8.52
N GLU A 29 -19.30 -1.39 7.21
CA GLU A 29 -18.68 -0.17 6.64
C GLU A 29 -19.54 0.71 5.71
N LEU A 30 -20.75 0.29 5.28
CA LEU A 30 -21.59 1.11 4.36
C LEU A 30 -23.09 1.02 4.64
N PRO A 31 -23.67 1.90 5.45
CA PRO A 31 -25.07 1.79 5.86
C PRO A 31 -26.12 2.19 4.79
N GLN A 32 -25.75 2.88 3.71
CA GLN A 32 -26.71 3.41 2.73
C GLN A 32 -27.07 2.45 1.58
N VAL A 33 -26.17 1.56 1.18
CA VAL A 33 -26.40 0.64 0.03
C VAL A 33 -27.22 -0.59 0.42
N SER A 34 -27.30 -0.90 1.72
CA SER A 34 -27.92 -2.11 2.28
C SER A 34 -29.46 -2.17 2.08
N LYS A 35 -30.17 -1.05 2.11
CA LYS A 35 -31.64 -1.05 2.11
C LYS A 35 -32.26 -1.45 0.75
N ASN A 36 -31.63 -1.07 -0.35
CA ASN A 36 -32.16 -1.38 -1.69
C ASN A 36 -31.88 -2.83 -2.12
N ILE A 37 -30.81 -3.44 -1.64
CA ILE A 37 -30.46 -4.83 -1.98
C ILE A 37 -31.35 -5.82 -1.22
N LYS A 38 -31.71 -5.52 0.05
CA LYS A 38 -32.64 -6.38 0.82
C LYS A 38 -34.03 -6.49 0.17
N SER A 39 -34.56 -5.43 -0.42
CA SER A 39 -35.88 -5.46 -1.08
C SER A 39 -35.90 -6.30 -2.35
N ILE A 40 -34.78 -6.38 -3.08
CA ILE A 40 -34.66 -7.18 -4.29
C ILE A 40 -34.49 -8.67 -3.96
N LEU A 41 -33.75 -9.01 -2.89
CA LEU A 41 -33.50 -10.39 -2.48
C LEU A 41 -34.73 -11.03 -1.82
N LEU A 42 -35.53 -10.28 -1.06
CA LEU A 42 -36.74 -10.78 -0.43
C LEU A 42 -37.88 -11.08 -1.42
N LYS A 43 -37.92 -10.41 -2.57
CA LYS A 43 -38.92 -10.67 -3.62
C LYS A 43 -38.69 -11.98 -4.38
N ASN A 44 -37.46 -12.53 -4.38
CA ASN A 44 -37.12 -13.77 -5.08
C ASN A 44 -37.09 -15.01 -4.18
N SER A 45 -37.37 -14.90 -2.87
CA SER A 45 -37.30 -16.03 -1.93
C SER A 45 -38.53 -16.96 -1.94
N TYR A 46 -39.57 -16.70 -2.73
CA TYR A 46 -40.81 -17.52 -2.75
C TYR A 46 -40.79 -18.71 -3.70
N ALA A 47 -39.65 -19.05 -4.33
CA ALA A 47 -39.52 -20.23 -5.20
C ALA A 47 -38.65 -21.34 -4.60
N ILE A 48 -38.83 -21.67 -3.30
CA ILE A 48 -38.25 -22.89 -2.76
C ILE A 48 -39.20 -24.05 -3.04
N GLY A 49 -39.23 -24.46 -4.32
CA GLY A 49 -39.88 -25.69 -4.73
C GLY A 49 -39.05 -26.90 -4.29
N ASN A 50 -39.73 -27.89 -3.71
CA ASN A 50 -39.32 -29.20 -3.25
C ASN A 50 -37.97 -29.69 -3.78
N CYS A 51 -36.93 -29.62 -2.98
CA CYS A 51 -35.63 -30.25 -3.23
C CYS A 51 -35.77 -31.75 -2.92
N VAL A 52 -36.18 -32.54 -3.92
CA VAL A 52 -36.14 -34.00 -3.83
C VAL A 52 -34.68 -34.43 -3.63
N GLY A 53 -34.41 -35.27 -2.64
CA GLY A 53 -33.10 -35.68 -2.14
C GLY A 53 -32.11 -36.05 -3.24
N ARG A 54 -31.09 -35.21 -3.42
CA ARG A 54 -29.91 -35.55 -4.20
C ARG A 54 -29.01 -36.48 -3.39
N SER A 55 -28.34 -37.40 -4.10
CA SER A 55 -27.37 -38.33 -3.50
C SER A 55 -26.35 -37.56 -2.63
N MET A 56 -26.06 -38.04 -1.43
CA MET A 56 -25.02 -37.44 -0.54
C MET A 56 -23.68 -37.20 -1.27
N ILE A 57 -23.36 -38.03 -2.20
CA ILE A 57 -22.12 -37.95 -3.00
C ILE A 57 -22.10 -36.71 -3.95
N GLU A 58 -23.25 -36.35 -4.53
CA GLU A 58 -23.36 -35.15 -5.35
C GLU A 58 -23.20 -33.86 -4.50
N MET A 59 -23.74 -33.86 -3.29
CA MET A 59 -23.57 -32.75 -2.34
C MET A 59 -22.11 -32.58 -1.90
N LEU A 60 -21.42 -33.67 -1.58
CA LEU A 60 -20.00 -33.66 -1.22
C LEU A 60 -19.13 -33.14 -2.39
N GLY A 61 -19.42 -33.53 -3.63
CA GLY A 61 -18.70 -33.05 -4.80
C GLY A 61 -18.85 -31.54 -5.02
N VAL A 62 -20.06 -31.00 -4.86
CA VAL A 62 -20.30 -29.56 -4.97
C VAL A 62 -19.62 -28.77 -3.85
N LEU A 63 -19.67 -29.27 -2.61
CA LEU A 63 -19.00 -28.63 -1.48
C LEU A 63 -17.48 -28.61 -1.66
N ALA A 64 -16.88 -29.68 -2.19
CA ALA A 64 -15.45 -29.73 -2.48
C ALA A 64 -15.04 -28.66 -3.52
N ILE A 65 -15.82 -28.52 -4.59
CA ILE A 65 -15.56 -27.50 -5.63
C ILE A 65 -15.68 -26.08 -5.04
N ILE A 66 -16.73 -25.81 -4.26
CA ILE A 66 -16.93 -24.51 -3.63
C ILE A 66 -15.78 -24.20 -2.66
N ALA A 67 -15.34 -25.20 -1.87
CA ALA A 67 -14.22 -25.00 -0.93
C ALA A 67 -12.93 -24.61 -1.66
N VAL A 68 -12.59 -25.25 -2.76
CA VAL A 68 -11.41 -24.90 -3.56
C VAL A 68 -11.54 -23.50 -4.19
N LEU A 69 -12.71 -23.16 -4.75
CA LEU A 69 -12.94 -21.86 -5.37
C LEU A 69 -12.93 -20.72 -4.33
N THR A 70 -13.47 -20.94 -3.13
CA THR A 70 -13.47 -19.92 -2.08
C THR A 70 -12.06 -19.66 -1.56
N VAL A 71 -11.25 -20.68 -1.29
CA VAL A 71 -9.86 -20.51 -0.84
C VAL A 71 -9.04 -19.78 -1.91
N GLY A 72 -9.14 -20.18 -3.18
CA GLY A 72 -8.46 -19.51 -4.29
C GLY A 72 -8.93 -18.07 -4.49
N GLY A 73 -10.22 -17.82 -4.39
CA GLY A 73 -10.82 -16.49 -4.50
C GLY A 73 -10.34 -15.54 -3.39
N ILE A 74 -10.30 -15.99 -2.14
CA ILE A 74 -9.84 -15.18 -1.01
C ILE A 74 -8.34 -14.84 -1.15
N ALA A 75 -7.50 -15.81 -1.54
CA ALA A 75 -6.08 -15.57 -1.73
C ALA A 75 -5.81 -14.56 -2.87
N GLY A 76 -6.52 -14.67 -3.99
CA GLY A 76 -6.42 -13.73 -5.10
C GLY A 76 -6.91 -12.32 -4.73
N TYR A 77 -8.03 -12.23 -4.01
CA TYR A 77 -8.58 -10.96 -3.52
C TYR A 77 -7.62 -10.25 -2.57
N SER A 78 -7.02 -10.99 -1.62
CA SER A 78 -6.06 -10.41 -0.66
C SER A 78 -4.86 -9.79 -1.37
N LYS A 79 -4.27 -10.46 -2.37
CA LYS A 79 -3.16 -9.92 -3.16
C LYS A 79 -3.57 -8.69 -3.99
N ALA A 80 -4.77 -8.71 -4.57
CA ALA A 80 -5.29 -7.58 -5.32
C ALA A 80 -5.49 -6.35 -4.42
N MET A 81 -6.04 -6.54 -3.23
CA MET A 81 -6.25 -5.46 -2.25
C MET A 81 -4.92 -4.90 -1.73
N GLU A 82 -3.92 -5.73 -1.47
CA GLU A 82 -2.57 -5.28 -1.10
C GLU A 82 -1.97 -4.39 -2.20
N LYS A 83 -2.06 -4.83 -3.46
CA LYS A 83 -1.55 -4.03 -4.59
C LYS A 83 -2.28 -2.69 -4.75
N LEU A 84 -3.60 -2.68 -4.60
CA LEU A 84 -4.38 -1.44 -4.62
C LEU A 84 -3.97 -0.49 -3.50
N GLN A 85 -3.75 -1.01 -2.29
CA GLN A 85 -3.30 -0.22 -1.15
C GLN A 85 -1.91 0.38 -1.41
N ILE A 86 -0.95 -0.42 -1.90
CA ILE A 86 0.39 0.06 -2.26
C ILE A 86 0.30 1.17 -3.32
N ASN A 87 -0.44 0.95 -4.41
CA ASN A 87 -0.59 1.95 -5.47
C ASN A 87 -1.18 3.26 -4.95
N ARG A 88 -2.18 3.18 -4.06
CA ARG A 88 -2.75 4.37 -3.42
C ARG A 88 -1.73 5.10 -2.56
N THR A 89 -0.98 4.38 -1.74
CA THR A 89 0.10 4.94 -0.91
C THR A 89 1.17 5.62 -1.78
N ILE A 90 1.58 5.01 -2.88
CA ILE A 90 2.54 5.59 -3.83
C ILE A 90 2.03 6.90 -4.43
N ASN A 91 0.76 6.95 -4.84
CA ASN A 91 0.16 8.18 -5.38
C ASN A 91 0.09 9.29 -4.31
N GLU A 92 -0.26 8.95 -3.07
CA GLU A 92 -0.27 9.89 -1.96
C GLU A 92 1.15 10.42 -1.67
N TYR A 93 2.19 9.57 -1.74
CA TYR A 93 3.58 9.97 -1.55
C TYR A 93 4.11 10.84 -2.69
N ASN A 94 3.75 10.52 -3.93
CA ASN A 94 4.09 11.38 -5.08
C ASN A 94 3.47 12.77 -4.92
N SER A 95 2.18 12.85 -4.55
CA SER A 95 1.51 14.13 -4.29
C SER A 95 2.17 14.92 -3.16
N MET A 96 2.50 14.25 -2.06
CA MET A 96 3.22 14.85 -0.94
C MET A 96 4.58 15.41 -1.38
N LEU A 97 5.36 14.65 -2.12
CA LEU A 97 6.69 15.08 -2.58
C LEU A 97 6.62 16.25 -3.56
N VAL A 98 5.64 16.27 -4.46
CA VAL A 98 5.42 17.44 -5.35
C VAL A 98 5.16 18.69 -4.51
N ASN A 99 4.26 18.61 -3.53
CA ASN A 99 3.97 19.73 -2.64
C ASN A 99 5.21 20.16 -1.82
N VAL A 100 6.04 19.20 -1.39
CA VAL A 100 7.31 19.49 -0.70
C VAL A 100 8.27 20.23 -1.64
N PHE A 101 8.42 19.78 -2.89
CA PHE A 101 9.32 20.42 -3.86
C PHE A 101 8.88 21.83 -4.24
N GLU A 102 7.59 22.06 -4.41
CA GLU A 102 7.05 23.40 -4.68
C GLU A 102 7.29 24.39 -3.54
N ASN A 103 7.51 23.89 -2.32
CA ASN A 103 7.69 24.70 -1.12
C ASN A 103 9.04 24.43 -0.42
N LEU A 104 10.03 23.92 -1.15
CA LEU A 104 11.29 23.45 -0.58
C LEU A 104 12.04 24.55 0.19
N ASP A 105 12.04 25.79 -0.33
CA ASP A 105 12.65 26.95 0.31
C ASP A 105 12.06 27.30 1.68
N SER A 106 10.85 26.81 1.96
CA SER A 106 10.22 26.98 3.27
C SER A 106 10.79 26.06 4.35
N PHE A 107 11.48 24.99 3.93
CA PHE A 107 12.12 23.99 4.81
C PHE A 107 13.59 24.32 5.04
N THR A 108 13.88 25.38 5.79
CA THR A 108 15.25 25.76 6.16
C THR A 108 15.61 25.28 7.56
N SER A 109 16.91 25.20 7.86
CA SER A 109 17.39 24.84 9.20
C SER A 109 16.89 25.79 10.29
N LYS A 110 16.73 27.07 9.97
CA LYS A 110 16.16 28.08 10.87
C LYS A 110 14.71 27.79 11.23
N ASN A 111 13.99 27.10 10.35
CA ASN A 111 12.58 26.77 10.50
C ASN A 111 12.35 25.31 10.94
N SER A 112 13.38 24.58 11.36
CA SER A 112 13.27 23.17 11.74
C SER A 112 12.19 22.89 12.80
N TRP A 113 12.04 23.78 13.77
CA TRP A 113 11.01 23.71 14.81
C TRP A 113 9.60 24.10 14.31
N SER A 114 9.55 24.86 13.23
CA SER A 114 8.30 25.32 12.60
C SER A 114 7.83 24.44 11.44
N SER A 115 8.61 23.42 11.08
CA SER A 115 8.31 22.59 9.88
C SER A 115 6.96 21.87 9.97
N THR A 116 6.48 21.48 11.16
CA THR A 116 5.13 20.95 11.33
C THR A 116 4.07 21.97 10.97
N ILE A 117 4.26 23.23 11.38
CA ILE A 117 3.35 24.34 11.05
C ILE A 117 3.37 24.59 9.55
N ILE A 118 4.55 24.54 8.92
CA ILE A 118 4.73 24.71 7.46
C ILE A 118 3.97 23.60 6.73
N VAL A 119 4.14 22.34 7.11
CA VAL A 119 3.44 21.20 6.51
C VAL A 119 1.93 21.34 6.61
N GLN A 120 1.42 21.81 7.75
CA GLN A 120 -0.01 22.05 7.95
C GLN A 120 -0.50 23.28 7.18
N ALA A 121 0.22 24.39 7.23
CA ALA A 121 -0.16 25.64 6.57
C ALA A 121 -0.18 25.53 5.04
N LEU A 122 0.76 24.79 4.47
CA LEU A 122 0.86 24.55 3.03
C LEU A 122 0.07 23.32 2.56
N ASN A 123 -0.65 22.64 3.48
CA ASN A 123 -1.43 21.44 3.19
C ASN A 123 -0.62 20.37 2.44
N ILE A 124 0.64 20.17 2.84
CA ILE A 124 1.57 19.22 2.20
C ILE A 124 1.14 17.78 2.46
N ALA A 125 0.57 17.51 3.62
CA ALA A 125 0.08 16.18 3.96
C ALA A 125 -1.18 15.83 3.15
N PRO A 126 -1.23 14.69 2.47
CA PRO A 126 -2.43 14.20 1.80
C PRO A 126 -3.63 14.07 2.74
N ALA A 127 -4.84 14.09 2.19
CA ALA A 127 -6.07 14.02 2.96
C ALA A 127 -6.12 12.76 3.85
N GLY A 128 -6.45 12.95 5.12
CA GLY A 128 -6.56 11.87 6.10
C GLY A 128 -5.25 11.50 6.81
N TRP A 129 -4.10 12.07 6.40
CA TRP A 129 -2.85 11.87 7.13
C TRP A 129 -2.84 12.66 8.43
N LYS A 130 -2.15 12.13 9.43
CA LYS A 130 -1.95 12.80 10.72
C LYS A 130 -0.59 13.45 10.73
N VAL A 131 -0.56 14.74 11.08
CA VAL A 131 0.68 15.51 11.27
C VAL A 131 0.88 15.70 12.78
N GLU A 132 1.95 15.10 13.31
CA GLU A 132 2.25 15.13 14.73
C GLU A 132 3.60 15.79 14.98
N LYS A 133 3.66 16.64 15.99
CA LYS A 133 4.91 17.20 16.50
C LYS A 133 5.27 16.46 17.78
N THR A 134 6.36 15.72 17.73
CA THR A 134 6.96 15.19 18.95
C THR A 134 8.07 16.12 19.43
N SER A 135 8.56 15.94 20.67
CA SER A 135 9.60 16.79 21.26
C SER A 135 10.89 16.90 20.43
N HIS A 136 11.12 15.97 19.52
CA HIS A 136 12.36 15.89 18.73
C HIS A 136 12.17 15.66 17.23
N LEU A 137 10.96 15.34 16.78
CA LEU A 137 10.70 14.92 15.41
C LEU A 137 9.42 15.53 14.86
N ASN A 138 9.47 15.99 13.62
CA ASN A 138 8.28 16.31 12.84
C ASN A 138 7.87 15.05 12.07
N MET A 139 6.66 14.58 12.28
CA MET A 139 6.21 13.29 11.78
C MET A 139 4.83 13.40 11.16
N MET A 140 4.68 12.79 10.00
CA MET A 140 3.37 12.47 9.42
C MET A 140 3.15 10.96 9.50
N SER A 141 1.89 10.57 9.70
CA SER A 141 1.47 9.17 9.61
C SER A 141 0.43 9.05 8.51
N ASP A 142 0.65 8.14 7.57
CA ASP A 142 -0.33 7.85 6.53
C ASP A 142 -1.48 6.96 7.05
N ASN A 143 -2.45 6.72 6.18
CA ASN A 143 -3.64 5.91 6.51
C ASN A 143 -3.32 4.41 6.71
N THR A 144 -2.10 3.98 6.42
CA THR A 144 -1.67 2.56 6.49
C THR A 144 -0.72 2.30 7.66
N GLY A 145 -0.37 3.34 8.41
CA GLY A 145 0.50 3.26 9.57
C GLY A 145 1.99 3.41 9.26
N ASN A 146 2.35 3.81 8.03
CA ASN A 146 3.70 4.25 7.74
C ASN A 146 3.94 5.63 8.35
N LYS A 147 5.18 5.90 8.72
CA LYS A 147 5.58 7.18 9.31
C LYS A 147 6.57 7.87 8.41
N ILE A 148 6.38 9.16 8.19
CA ILE A 148 7.26 10.00 7.41
C ILE A 148 7.78 11.09 8.33
N GLU A 149 9.09 11.18 8.45
CA GLU A 149 9.80 12.17 9.25
C GLU A 149 10.57 13.09 8.32
N TRP A 150 10.68 14.36 8.62
CA TRP A 150 11.46 15.31 7.84
C TRP A 150 12.35 16.16 8.72
N PHE A 151 13.56 16.40 8.23
CA PHE A 151 14.59 17.17 8.89
C PHE A 151 15.27 18.08 7.88
N PRO A 152 15.12 19.41 8.01
CA PRO A 152 16.06 20.31 7.35
C PRO A 152 17.43 20.12 8.01
N GLU A 153 18.43 19.59 7.28
CA GLU A 153 19.78 19.41 7.80
C GLU A 153 20.57 20.71 7.80
N ASN A 154 20.34 21.51 6.76
CA ASN A 154 20.89 22.86 6.62
C ASN A 154 19.99 23.67 5.70
N ASP A 155 20.38 24.90 5.34
CA ASP A 155 19.58 25.80 4.52
C ASP A 155 19.42 25.32 3.07
N ARG A 156 20.06 24.22 2.67
CA ARG A 156 20.03 23.67 1.30
C ARG A 156 19.74 22.17 1.26
N GLN A 157 19.40 21.56 2.38
CA GLN A 157 19.23 20.11 2.44
C GLN A 157 18.02 19.73 3.27
N LEU A 158 17.13 18.97 2.67
CA LEU A 158 15.98 18.37 3.34
C LEU A 158 16.12 16.85 3.33
N ARG A 159 16.14 16.25 4.51
CA ARG A 159 16.06 14.80 4.68
C ARG A 159 14.62 14.39 4.96
N ILE A 160 14.13 13.41 4.22
CA ILE A 160 12.85 12.75 4.48
C ILE A 160 13.12 11.29 4.79
N ILE A 161 12.56 10.80 5.88
CA ILE A 161 12.70 9.42 6.35
C ILE A 161 11.34 8.74 6.26
N PHE A 162 11.29 7.66 5.50
CA PHE A 162 10.11 6.81 5.35
C PHE A 162 10.29 5.56 6.21
N ARG A 163 9.49 5.42 7.26
CA ARG A 163 9.41 4.22 8.11
C ARG A 163 8.22 3.40 7.69
N LEU A 164 8.47 2.28 7.05
CA LEU A 164 7.41 1.44 6.50
C LEU A 164 6.81 0.56 7.58
N GLY A 165 5.49 0.62 7.73
CA GLY A 165 4.69 -0.20 8.63
C GLY A 165 4.27 -1.54 8.00
N GLY A 166 3.50 -2.33 8.78
CA GLY A 166 2.98 -3.61 8.31
C GLY A 166 3.97 -4.78 8.43
N GLY A 167 3.59 -5.94 7.89
CA GLY A 167 4.42 -7.13 7.90
C GLY A 167 5.58 -7.08 6.88
N ALA A 168 6.57 -7.96 7.04
CA ALA A 168 7.79 -7.95 6.24
C ALA A 168 7.53 -8.02 4.72
N ALA A 169 6.58 -8.84 4.27
CA ALA A 169 6.22 -8.94 2.85
C ALA A 169 5.63 -7.62 2.32
N HIS A 170 4.75 -6.97 3.08
CA HIS A 170 4.17 -5.67 2.73
C HIS A 170 5.25 -4.58 2.68
N GLN A 171 6.13 -4.51 3.68
CA GLN A 171 7.26 -3.57 3.70
C GLN A 171 8.18 -3.77 2.50
N GLN A 172 8.48 -5.00 2.11
CA GLN A 172 9.29 -5.31 0.93
C GLN A 172 8.63 -4.80 -0.34
N ASN A 173 7.34 -5.10 -0.56
CA ASN A 173 6.60 -4.69 -1.74
C ASN A 173 6.47 -3.16 -1.82
N LEU A 174 6.14 -2.51 -0.71
CA LEU A 174 6.05 -1.05 -0.65
C LEU A 174 7.42 -0.39 -0.87
N CYS A 175 8.50 -0.92 -0.28
CA CYS A 175 9.87 -0.45 -0.52
C CYS A 175 10.25 -0.52 -1.99
N MET A 176 9.95 -1.64 -2.67
CA MET A 176 10.22 -1.81 -4.10
C MET A 176 9.45 -0.78 -4.95
N SER A 177 8.17 -0.58 -4.66
CA SER A 177 7.35 0.40 -5.37
C SER A 177 7.81 1.83 -5.11
N LEU A 178 8.18 2.19 -3.87
CA LEU A 178 8.72 3.51 -3.55
C LEU A 178 9.99 3.81 -4.35
N ILE A 179 10.91 2.84 -4.46
CA ILE A 179 12.14 3.06 -5.20
C ILE A 179 11.86 3.18 -6.70
N ASN A 180 11.07 2.25 -7.28
CA ASN A 180 10.83 2.22 -8.71
C ASN A 180 9.94 3.36 -9.21
N ASP A 181 8.87 3.67 -8.46
CA ASP A 181 7.78 4.52 -8.94
C ASP A 181 7.89 5.96 -8.40
N VAL A 182 8.70 6.18 -7.36
CA VAL A 182 8.88 7.50 -6.73
C VAL A 182 10.32 7.97 -6.83
N PHE A 183 11.29 7.22 -6.30
CA PHE A 183 12.65 7.73 -6.15
C PHE A 183 13.48 7.64 -7.43
N LEU A 184 13.35 6.59 -8.24
CA LEU A 184 14.07 6.51 -9.52
C LEU A 184 13.64 7.58 -10.53
N PRO A 185 12.39 7.96 -10.68
CA PRO A 185 12.01 9.13 -11.48
C PRO A 185 12.62 10.45 -10.98
N LEU A 186 12.82 10.58 -9.67
CA LEU A 186 13.38 11.77 -9.03
C LEU A 186 14.90 11.73 -8.82
N ARG A 187 15.60 10.75 -9.39
CA ARG A 187 17.04 10.53 -9.17
C ARG A 187 17.94 11.71 -9.49
N SER A 188 17.52 12.63 -10.36
CA SER A 188 18.27 13.86 -10.66
C SER A 188 18.22 14.91 -9.54
N VAL A 189 17.13 14.94 -8.77
CA VAL A 189 16.94 15.91 -7.67
C VAL A 189 17.25 15.29 -6.31
N ILE A 190 17.30 13.97 -6.21
CA ILE A 190 17.73 13.25 -5.01
C ILE A 190 19.24 13.35 -4.90
N GLY A 191 19.74 13.84 -3.77
CA GLY A 191 21.18 13.83 -3.46
C GLY A 191 21.65 12.45 -3.05
N MET A 192 20.90 11.80 -2.16
CA MET A 192 21.24 10.48 -1.64
C MET A 192 19.99 9.71 -1.20
N LEU A 193 19.94 8.45 -1.56
CA LEU A 193 19.00 7.45 -1.02
C LEU A 193 19.78 6.46 -0.19
N TYR A 194 19.39 6.21 1.06
CA TYR A 194 20.02 5.18 1.88
C TYR A 194 19.02 4.38 2.71
N PHE A 195 19.41 3.12 2.98
CA PHE A 195 18.66 2.16 3.77
C PHE A 195 19.26 2.09 5.17
N SER A 196 18.46 2.38 6.18
CA SER A 196 18.88 2.16 7.57
C SER A 196 18.75 0.69 7.92
N ARG A 197 19.87 0.01 7.83
CA ARG A 197 20.01 -1.38 8.22
C ARG A 197 21.39 -1.56 8.80
N GLY A 198 21.62 -1.96 10.00
CA GLY A 198 22.89 -2.37 10.61
C GLY A 198 24.24 -2.04 9.90
N GLY A 199 24.17 -1.51 8.69
CA GLY A 199 25.20 -0.95 7.82
C GLY A 199 24.53 0.04 6.87
N ILE A 200 25.18 1.14 6.55
CA ILE A 200 24.64 2.20 5.68
C ILE A 200 24.90 1.79 4.22
N TYR A 201 23.84 1.40 3.53
CA TYR A 201 23.88 1.24 2.07
C TYR A 201 23.26 2.51 1.46
N TYR A 202 24.05 3.29 0.74
CA TYR A 202 23.60 4.52 0.11
C TYR A 202 23.79 4.47 -1.41
N TYR A 203 22.97 5.24 -2.11
CA TYR A 203 23.04 5.46 -3.54
C TYR A 203 22.94 6.95 -3.82
N LEU A 204 23.89 7.47 -4.57
CA LEU A 204 23.93 8.87 -4.97
C LEU A 204 22.99 9.11 -6.14
N GLY A 205 22.30 10.24 -6.15
CA GLY A 205 21.50 10.70 -7.28
C GLY A 205 22.39 11.03 -8.48
N ASP A 206 21.78 11.13 -9.66
CA ASP A 206 22.54 11.28 -10.92
C ASP A 206 23.41 12.53 -10.95
N ASN A 207 22.90 13.67 -10.47
CA ASN A 207 23.64 14.94 -10.42
C ASN A 207 24.77 14.96 -9.36
N TYR A 208 24.78 14.00 -8.46
CA TYR A 208 25.74 13.88 -7.36
C TYR A 208 26.65 12.66 -7.54
N CYS A 209 26.46 11.92 -8.61
CA CYS A 209 27.28 10.77 -8.94
C CYS A 209 28.59 11.26 -9.60
N PRO A 210 29.77 10.97 -9.01
CA PRO A 210 31.02 11.48 -9.53
C PRO A 210 31.35 10.87 -10.90
N GLU A 211 31.90 11.69 -11.82
CA GLU A 211 32.33 11.25 -13.15
C GLU A 211 33.46 10.22 -13.07
N ASN A 212 34.43 10.46 -12.17
CA ASN A 212 35.57 9.56 -11.89
C ASN A 212 35.21 8.63 -10.72
N ARG A 213 34.30 7.69 -10.96
CA ARG A 213 33.79 6.79 -9.92
C ARG A 213 34.84 5.83 -9.38
N LYS A 214 34.85 5.72 -8.08
CA LYS A 214 35.52 4.63 -7.37
C LYS A 214 34.61 3.39 -7.36
N PRO A 215 35.15 2.17 -7.24
CA PRO A 215 34.35 0.93 -7.25
C PRO A 215 33.25 0.85 -6.18
N TRP A 216 33.36 1.64 -5.12
CA TRP A 216 32.40 1.70 -4.04
C TRP A 216 31.31 2.79 -4.21
N ASP A 217 31.46 3.71 -5.17
CA ASP A 217 30.46 4.73 -5.43
C ASP A 217 29.23 4.09 -6.10
N LYS A 218 28.14 4.08 -5.39
CA LYS A 218 26.87 3.52 -5.85
C LYS A 218 25.96 4.65 -6.30
N CYS A 219 25.57 4.64 -7.56
CA CYS A 219 24.70 5.64 -8.13
C CYS A 219 23.30 5.04 -8.40
N MET A 220 22.26 5.84 -8.28
CA MET A 220 20.88 5.41 -8.48
C MET A 220 20.63 4.94 -9.92
N SER A 221 21.35 5.50 -10.91
CA SER A 221 21.31 5.07 -12.30
C SER A 221 21.70 3.61 -12.54
N TYR A 222 22.39 2.97 -11.59
CA TYR A 222 22.79 1.55 -11.66
C TYR A 222 21.93 0.63 -10.80
N LEU A 223 20.90 1.17 -10.15
CA LEU A 223 19.94 0.35 -9.44
C LEU A 223 19.12 -0.47 -10.45
N ASN A 224 19.24 -1.77 -10.37
CA ASN A 224 18.41 -2.70 -11.12
C ASN A 224 17.42 -3.42 -10.19
N VAL A 225 16.42 -4.07 -10.76
CA VAL A 225 15.35 -4.74 -10.02
C VAL A 225 15.88 -5.74 -9.00
N ASN A 226 16.96 -6.48 -9.33
CA ASN A 226 17.54 -7.46 -8.42
C ASN A 226 18.20 -6.79 -7.20
N ASN A 227 18.91 -5.68 -7.43
CA ASN A 227 19.52 -4.90 -6.36
C ASN A 227 18.46 -4.31 -5.43
N ILE A 228 17.40 -3.72 -6.01
CA ILE A 228 16.28 -3.16 -5.26
C ILE A 228 15.59 -4.25 -4.44
N SER A 229 15.26 -5.38 -5.06
CA SER A 229 14.62 -6.52 -4.37
C SER A 229 15.45 -7.03 -3.20
N THR A 230 16.77 -7.17 -3.39
CA THR A 230 17.70 -7.62 -2.33
C THR A 230 17.75 -6.62 -1.17
N GLN A 231 17.86 -5.32 -1.47
CA GLN A 231 17.89 -4.28 -0.44
C GLN A 231 16.57 -4.19 0.32
N CYS A 232 15.43 -4.20 -0.38
CA CYS A 232 14.10 -4.14 0.23
C CYS A 232 13.78 -5.39 1.07
N SER A 233 14.15 -6.59 0.60
CA SER A 233 14.02 -7.82 1.38
C SER A 233 14.85 -7.79 2.67
N SER A 234 16.04 -7.27 2.56
CA SER A 234 16.94 -7.07 3.70
C SER A 234 16.43 -6.03 4.70
N CYS A 235 15.89 -4.91 4.16
CA CYS A 235 15.31 -3.82 4.92
C CYS A 235 14.09 -4.31 5.72
N ALA A 236 13.21 -5.08 5.09
CA ALA A 236 12.00 -5.62 5.71
C ALA A 236 12.27 -6.65 6.83
N LYS A 237 13.45 -7.27 6.84
CA LYS A 237 13.88 -8.22 7.89
C LYS A 237 14.61 -7.54 9.05
N SER A 238 14.84 -6.24 8.99
CA SER A 238 15.48 -5.49 10.07
C SER A 238 14.62 -5.48 11.33
N SER A 239 15.23 -5.53 12.50
CA SER A 239 14.56 -5.45 13.80
C SER A 239 13.83 -4.10 14.02
N ILE A 240 14.30 -3.05 13.37
CA ILE A 240 13.68 -1.70 13.41
C ILE A 240 12.64 -1.47 12.29
N GLY A 241 12.36 -2.49 11.48
CA GLY A 241 11.55 -2.39 10.27
C GLY A 241 12.32 -1.77 9.10
N CYS A 242 11.62 -1.58 7.98
CA CYS A 242 12.22 -0.98 6.79
C CYS A 242 12.19 0.54 6.88
N VAL A 243 13.37 1.15 6.87
CA VAL A 243 13.54 2.61 6.94
C VAL A 243 14.34 3.07 5.72
N LEU A 244 13.73 3.92 4.91
CA LEU A 244 14.35 4.57 3.75
C LEU A 244 14.58 6.04 4.09
N ASN A 245 15.77 6.53 3.82
CA ASN A 245 16.11 7.93 4.00
C ASN A 245 16.48 8.53 2.64
N VAL A 246 15.88 9.66 2.34
CA VAL A 246 16.11 10.40 1.10
C VAL A 246 16.55 11.80 1.44
N LEU A 247 17.69 12.20 0.87
CA LEU A 247 18.23 13.54 1.02
C LEU A 247 18.01 14.30 -0.29
N PHE A 248 17.34 15.44 -0.20
CA PHE A 248 17.13 16.37 -1.29
C PHE A 248 18.00 17.59 -1.09
N TYR A 249 18.56 18.12 -2.20
CA TYR A 249 19.28 19.38 -2.24
C TYR A 249 18.45 20.42 -3.00
N HIS A 250 18.49 21.65 -2.57
CA HIS A 250 17.87 22.81 -3.25
C HIS A 250 18.82 24.01 -3.36
#